data_ec075d6433701aa11f0d9e9de6f61fab
#
_entry.id   ec075d6433701aa11f0d9e9de6f61fab
#
_cell.length_a   1.000
_cell.length_b   1.000
_cell.length_c   1.000
_cell.angle_alpha   90.00
_cell.angle_beta   90.00
_cell.angle_gamma   90.00
#
_symmetry.space_group_name_H-M   'P 1'
#
loop_
_entity.id
_entity.type
_entity.pdbx_description
1 polymer ?
#
loop_
_entity_poly.entity_id
_entity_poly.type
_entity_poly.pdbx_seq_one_letter_code
_entity_poly.pdbx_strand_id
1 'polypeptide(L)'
;GSIATAETGYAFKNWTKDGVVVSWNAELKPEDIAKVGGLYVASEYVANFGVDDNGDQIPDEYQIKVTYSAVNGSVDLKEAQYVTLYKDGHYATKEEGGVGTLADDQIAKATAANGYNQASESWNPEKPEAGITQFTEDTHYAISFAENAAVEIRYVPDNAEHGSTTNSPDMVSPVSGTPKGSIATAETGYAFKNWTKD
;
A
#
# COMPACT_ATOMS: atom_id res chain seq x y z
N GLY A 1 37.34 5.45 -22.49
CA GLY A 1 36.19 5.04 -21.70
C GLY A 1 35.27 4.11 -22.50
N SER A 2 34.34 3.53 -21.81
CA SER A 2 33.30 2.68 -22.39
C SER A 2 31.95 2.99 -21.73
N ILE A 3 30.85 2.80 -22.47
CA ILE A 3 29.51 2.97 -21.96
C ILE A 3 28.83 1.61 -21.95
N ALA A 4 28.30 1.20 -20.80
CA ALA A 4 27.46 0.02 -20.66
C ALA A 4 26.02 0.35 -21.01
N THR A 5 25.39 -0.46 -21.87
CA THR A 5 23.98 -0.34 -22.24
C THR A 5 23.31 -1.66 -21.95
N ALA A 6 22.24 -1.60 -21.15
CA ALA A 6 21.47 -2.79 -20.81
C ALA A 6 20.53 -3.21 -21.95
N GLU A 7 20.35 -4.50 -22.12
CA GLU A 7 19.29 -5.07 -22.96
C GLU A 7 17.93 -4.96 -22.27
N THR A 8 16.85 -5.09 -23.04
CA THR A 8 15.48 -5.07 -22.50
C THR A 8 15.31 -6.10 -21.39
N GLY A 9 14.73 -5.69 -20.25
CA GLY A 9 14.53 -6.52 -19.06
C GLY A 9 15.76 -6.60 -18.14
N TYR A 10 16.76 -5.77 -18.38
CA TYR A 10 17.95 -5.65 -17.55
C TYR A 10 18.29 -4.19 -17.27
N ALA A 11 18.96 -3.94 -16.14
CA ALA A 11 19.53 -2.65 -15.79
C ALA A 11 21.02 -2.79 -15.42
N PHE A 12 21.77 -1.72 -15.61
CA PHE A 12 23.19 -1.69 -15.28
C PHE A 12 23.42 -1.70 -13.77
N LYS A 13 24.38 -2.52 -13.31
CA LYS A 13 24.77 -2.61 -11.90
C LYS A 13 26.04 -1.81 -11.60
N ASN A 14 27.12 -2.24 -12.16
CA ASN A 14 28.46 -1.67 -11.92
C ASN A 14 29.46 -2.19 -12.93
N TRP A 15 30.65 -1.59 -12.93
CA TRP A 15 31.84 -2.15 -13.55
C TRP A 15 32.69 -2.84 -12.50
N THR A 16 33.23 -4.01 -12.84
CA THR A 16 34.20 -4.72 -12.00
C THR A 16 35.50 -4.97 -12.75
N LYS A 17 36.61 -5.05 -12.00
CA LYS A 17 37.89 -5.55 -12.42
C LYS A 17 38.36 -6.61 -11.42
N ASP A 18 38.70 -7.78 -11.90
CA ASP A 18 39.10 -8.92 -11.05
C ASP A 18 38.06 -9.22 -9.92
N GLY A 19 36.76 -9.02 -10.22
CA GLY A 19 35.67 -9.22 -9.28
C GLY A 19 35.45 -8.08 -8.27
N VAL A 20 36.24 -7.02 -8.32
CA VAL A 20 36.11 -5.85 -7.43
C VAL A 20 35.41 -4.72 -8.18
N VAL A 21 34.41 -4.07 -7.55
CA VAL A 21 33.72 -2.92 -8.13
C VAL A 21 34.69 -1.74 -8.27
N VAL A 22 34.72 -1.17 -9.46
CA VAL A 22 35.56 -0.02 -9.81
C VAL A 22 34.77 1.22 -10.20
N SER A 23 33.54 1.05 -10.68
CA SER A 23 32.63 2.17 -10.97
C SER A 23 31.16 1.73 -10.87
N TRP A 24 30.32 2.62 -10.33
CA TRP A 24 28.86 2.50 -10.30
C TRP A 24 28.19 3.30 -11.43
N ASN A 25 28.97 4.00 -12.25
CA ASN A 25 28.47 4.75 -13.40
C ASN A 25 28.48 3.85 -14.64
N ALA A 26 27.42 3.93 -15.44
CA ALA A 26 27.35 3.20 -16.71
C ALA A 26 28.48 3.60 -17.67
N GLU A 27 28.99 4.84 -17.59
CA GLU A 27 30.19 5.29 -18.27
C GLU A 27 31.42 4.97 -17.43
N LEU A 28 32.27 4.07 -17.92
CA LEU A 28 33.63 3.86 -17.39
C LEU A 28 34.58 4.84 -18.06
N LYS A 29 35.04 5.81 -17.31
CA LYS A 29 35.87 6.91 -17.84
C LYS A 29 37.33 6.53 -17.92
N PRO A 30 38.14 7.27 -18.72
CA PRO A 30 39.58 7.02 -18.81
C PRO A 30 40.33 7.09 -17.48
N GLU A 31 39.88 7.96 -16.56
CA GLU A 31 40.45 8.11 -15.21
C GLU A 31 40.17 6.91 -14.30
N ASP A 32 39.10 6.13 -14.58
CA ASP A 32 38.77 4.90 -13.86
C ASP A 32 39.69 3.72 -14.22
N ILE A 33 40.47 3.85 -15.27
CA ILE A 33 41.37 2.80 -15.72
C ILE A 33 42.67 2.83 -14.90
N ALA A 34 42.87 1.76 -14.12
CA ALA A 34 43.98 1.67 -13.19
C ALA A 34 45.34 1.51 -13.92
N LYS A 35 46.36 2.14 -13.35
CA LYS A 35 47.77 1.97 -13.78
C LYS A 35 48.54 1.14 -12.77
N VAL A 36 49.46 0.32 -13.23
CA VAL A 36 50.39 -0.42 -12.39
C VAL A 36 51.79 0.14 -12.62
N GLY A 37 52.42 0.63 -11.55
CA GLY A 37 53.74 1.29 -11.68
C GLY A 37 53.73 2.53 -12.60
N GLY A 38 52.60 3.21 -12.71
CA GLY A 38 52.42 4.38 -13.58
C GLY A 38 52.14 4.07 -15.05
N LEU A 39 52.06 2.78 -15.44
CA LEU A 39 51.81 2.34 -16.80
C LEU A 39 50.47 1.65 -16.94
N TYR A 40 49.81 1.80 -18.08
CA TYR A 40 48.67 0.97 -18.43
C TYR A 40 49.12 -0.44 -18.74
N VAL A 41 48.43 -1.42 -18.21
CA VAL A 41 48.65 -2.85 -18.42
C VAL A 41 47.39 -3.49 -19.00
N ALA A 42 47.59 -4.61 -19.71
CA ALA A 42 46.44 -5.39 -20.19
C ALA A 42 45.51 -5.75 -19.02
N SER A 43 44.24 -5.41 -19.16
CA SER A 43 43.23 -5.63 -18.11
C SER A 43 41.85 -5.75 -18.73
N GLU A 44 40.99 -6.49 -18.03
CA GLU A 44 39.57 -6.67 -18.40
C GLU A 44 38.68 -5.97 -17.38
N TYR A 45 37.72 -5.19 -17.86
CA TYR A 45 36.68 -4.57 -17.08
C TYR A 45 35.35 -5.15 -17.52
N VAL A 46 34.56 -5.65 -16.57
CA VAL A 46 33.29 -6.31 -16.84
C VAL A 46 32.12 -5.39 -16.42
N ALA A 47 31.23 -5.09 -17.37
CA ALA A 47 29.97 -4.44 -17.08
C ALA A 47 28.99 -5.49 -16.57
N ASN A 48 28.44 -5.27 -15.39
CA ASN A 48 27.46 -6.16 -14.76
C ASN A 48 26.06 -5.59 -14.91
N PHE A 49 25.09 -6.47 -15.14
CA PHE A 49 23.67 -6.15 -15.28
C PHE A 49 22.84 -7.04 -14.37
N GLY A 50 21.71 -6.54 -13.89
CA GLY A 50 20.70 -7.28 -13.15
C GLY A 50 19.37 -7.27 -13.87
N VAL A 51 18.46 -8.17 -13.49
CA VAL A 51 17.07 -8.19 -13.97
C VAL A 51 16.35 -6.92 -13.57
N ASP A 52 15.52 -6.39 -14.47
CA ASP A 52 14.69 -5.20 -14.29
C ASP A 52 13.31 -5.49 -14.91
N ASP A 53 12.44 -6.15 -14.15
CA ASP A 53 11.12 -6.58 -14.61
C ASP A 53 10.12 -5.41 -14.68
N ASN A 54 10.31 -4.38 -13.85
CA ASN A 54 9.43 -3.21 -13.80
C ASN A 54 9.82 -2.11 -14.81
N GLY A 55 11.02 -2.19 -15.40
CA GLY A 55 11.51 -1.29 -16.46
C GLY A 55 11.91 0.10 -15.96
N ASP A 56 12.23 0.25 -14.67
CA ASP A 56 12.61 1.54 -14.07
C ASP A 56 14.12 1.83 -14.14
N GLN A 57 14.91 0.95 -14.77
CA GLN A 57 16.34 1.01 -14.97
C GLN A 57 17.15 0.80 -13.67
N ILE A 58 16.53 0.22 -12.65
CA ILE A 58 17.18 -0.19 -11.41
C ILE A 58 17.05 -1.72 -11.31
N PRO A 59 18.14 -2.48 -11.12
CA PRO A 59 18.02 -3.93 -10.95
C PRO A 59 17.11 -4.30 -9.78
N ASP A 60 16.20 -5.27 -10.00
CA ASP A 60 15.20 -5.72 -9.01
C ASP A 60 15.84 -6.18 -7.69
N GLU A 61 17.09 -6.70 -7.73
CA GLU A 61 17.82 -7.12 -6.55
C GLU A 61 18.15 -5.96 -5.57
N TYR A 62 18.12 -4.73 -6.06
CA TYR A 62 18.30 -3.51 -5.26
C TYR A 62 16.96 -2.86 -4.87
N GLN A 63 15.86 -3.58 -5.06
CA GLN A 63 14.53 -3.08 -4.74
C GLN A 63 13.76 -4.06 -3.88
N ILE A 64 12.84 -3.53 -3.11
CA ILE A 64 11.79 -4.28 -2.43
C ILE A 64 10.42 -3.75 -2.88
N LYS A 65 9.38 -4.55 -2.64
CA LYS A 65 7.99 -4.19 -2.98
C LYS A 65 7.20 -3.84 -1.74
N VAL A 66 6.50 -2.70 -1.80
CA VAL A 66 5.49 -2.32 -0.82
C VAL A 66 4.13 -2.34 -1.50
N THR A 67 3.19 -3.06 -0.93
CA THR A 67 1.85 -3.24 -1.47
C THR A 67 0.79 -2.86 -0.44
N TYR A 68 -0.41 -2.51 -0.93
CA TYR A 68 -1.51 -2.04 -0.11
C TYR A 68 -2.80 -2.79 -0.43
N SER A 69 -3.61 -3.03 0.59
CA SER A 69 -4.99 -3.50 0.45
C SER A 69 -5.90 -2.83 1.48
N ALA A 70 -7.20 -2.78 1.19
CA ALA A 70 -8.17 -2.26 2.15
C ALA A 70 -9.32 -3.24 2.38
N VAL A 71 -9.76 -3.33 3.63
CA VAL A 71 -10.96 -4.02 4.06
C VAL A 71 -12.02 -2.98 4.42
N ASN A 72 -13.21 -3.12 3.89
CA ASN A 72 -14.32 -2.18 4.06
C ASN A 72 -14.03 -0.79 3.47
N GLY A 73 -13.22 -0.74 2.41
CA GLY A 73 -12.80 0.47 1.74
C GLY A 73 -11.96 0.17 0.51
N SER A 74 -11.22 1.18 0.06
CA SER A 74 -10.31 1.09 -1.08
C SER A 74 -9.03 1.88 -0.84
N VAL A 75 -7.98 1.55 -1.58
CA VAL A 75 -6.73 2.32 -1.68
C VAL A 75 -6.58 2.89 -3.09
N ASP A 76 -5.91 4.02 -3.20
CA ASP A 76 -5.59 4.67 -4.48
C ASP A 76 -4.41 3.98 -5.20
N LEU A 77 -3.41 3.47 -4.46
CA LEU A 77 -2.27 2.73 -5.00
C LEU A 77 -2.58 1.23 -5.04
N LYS A 78 -2.96 0.72 -6.21
CA LYS A 78 -3.31 -0.70 -6.42
C LYS A 78 -2.12 -1.55 -6.85
N GLU A 79 -1.13 -0.92 -7.47
CA GLU A 79 0.09 -1.57 -7.94
C GLU A 79 1.17 -1.52 -6.86
N ALA A 80 2.12 -2.46 -6.94
CA ALA A 80 3.26 -2.48 -6.05
C ALA A 80 4.09 -1.20 -6.19
N GLN A 81 4.52 -0.63 -5.07
CA GLN A 81 5.48 0.46 -5.02
C GLN A 81 6.88 -0.13 -4.83
N TYR A 82 7.83 0.35 -5.60
CA TYR A 82 9.21 -0.13 -5.51
C TYR A 82 10.05 0.82 -4.67
N VAL A 83 10.79 0.28 -3.72
CA VAL A 83 11.70 1.02 -2.85
C VAL A 83 13.11 0.60 -3.16
N THR A 84 13.93 1.53 -3.63
CA THR A 84 15.34 1.28 -3.92
C THR A 84 16.16 1.25 -2.63
N LEU A 85 16.99 0.24 -2.49
CA LEU A 85 17.83 0.00 -1.33
C LEU A 85 19.23 0.57 -1.56
N TYR A 86 19.74 1.26 -0.54
CA TYR A 86 21.05 1.87 -0.54
C TYR A 86 21.86 1.50 0.71
N LYS A 87 23.17 1.42 0.54
CA LYS A 87 24.15 1.37 1.59
C LYS A 87 25.38 2.18 1.18
N ASP A 88 25.87 3.01 2.06
CA ASP A 88 27.06 3.85 1.82
C ASP A 88 27.00 4.67 0.51
N GLY A 89 25.77 5.09 0.11
CA GLY A 89 25.53 5.90 -1.08
C GLY A 89 25.47 5.15 -2.40
N HIS A 90 25.49 3.81 -2.38
CA HIS A 90 25.38 2.95 -3.55
C HIS A 90 24.21 1.99 -3.42
N TYR A 91 23.72 1.46 -4.56
CA TYR A 91 22.74 0.37 -4.54
C TYR A 91 23.30 -0.82 -3.76
N ALA A 92 22.47 -1.41 -2.93
CA ALA A 92 22.81 -2.58 -2.14
C ALA A 92 21.61 -3.51 -2.04
N THR A 93 21.87 -4.82 -2.05
CA THR A 93 20.84 -5.82 -1.80
C THR A 93 20.43 -5.82 -0.32
N LYS A 94 19.29 -6.44 0.00
CA LYS A 94 18.89 -6.63 1.39
C LYS A 94 19.90 -7.46 2.20
N GLU A 95 20.56 -8.45 1.55
CA GLU A 95 21.58 -9.30 2.15
C GLU A 95 22.84 -8.52 2.50
N GLU A 96 23.16 -7.48 1.72
CA GLU A 96 24.26 -6.54 1.99
C GLU A 96 23.89 -5.49 3.05
N GLY A 97 22.64 -5.46 3.49
CA GLY A 97 22.11 -4.51 4.47
C GLY A 97 21.68 -3.19 3.83
N GLY A 98 21.21 -3.25 2.58
CA GLY A 98 20.56 -2.12 1.92
C GLY A 98 19.26 -1.73 2.59
N VAL A 99 19.00 -0.44 2.71
CA VAL A 99 17.76 0.13 3.25
C VAL A 99 17.22 1.21 2.31
N GLY A 100 15.90 1.37 2.28
CA GLY A 100 15.23 2.40 1.49
C GLY A 100 14.02 2.97 2.21
N THR A 101 13.47 4.06 1.70
CA THR A 101 12.28 4.72 2.20
C THR A 101 11.28 4.98 1.07
N LEU A 102 10.00 5.10 1.40
CA LEU A 102 8.96 5.52 0.46
C LEU A 102 8.98 7.05 0.30
N ALA A 103 8.66 7.51 -0.90
CA ALA A 103 8.27 8.89 -1.14
C ALA A 103 6.79 9.12 -0.75
N ASP A 104 6.35 10.37 -0.62
CA ASP A 104 4.97 10.72 -0.24
C ASP A 104 3.91 10.14 -1.19
N ASP A 105 4.20 10.12 -2.48
CA ASP A 105 3.31 9.60 -3.53
C ASP A 105 3.28 8.07 -3.61
N GLN A 106 4.17 7.40 -2.89
CA GLN A 106 4.22 5.95 -2.75
C GLN A 106 3.49 5.44 -1.49
N ILE A 107 2.90 6.33 -0.67
CA ILE A 107 2.08 5.97 0.49
C ILE A 107 0.62 6.06 0.12
N ALA A 108 -0.09 4.94 0.17
CA ALA A 108 -1.49 4.86 -0.21
C ALA A 108 -2.39 5.76 0.65
N LYS A 109 -3.38 6.34 0.00
CA LYS A 109 -4.54 6.97 0.65
C LYS A 109 -5.70 6.00 0.61
N ALA A 110 -6.32 5.79 1.76
CA ALA A 110 -7.42 4.87 1.88
C ALA A 110 -8.75 5.62 2.06
N THR A 111 -9.81 5.08 1.48
CA THR A 111 -11.18 5.63 1.54
C THR A 111 -12.13 4.56 2.03
N ALA A 112 -12.87 4.85 3.10
CA ALA A 112 -13.89 3.97 3.63
C ALA A 112 -15.01 3.73 2.63
N ALA A 113 -15.54 2.51 2.57
CA ALA A 113 -16.74 2.21 1.81
C ALA A 113 -17.97 2.83 2.46
N ASN A 114 -19.07 2.94 1.70
CA ASN A 114 -20.33 3.44 2.22
C ASN A 114 -20.80 2.58 3.41
N GLY A 115 -21.20 3.22 4.49
CA GLY A 115 -21.58 2.55 5.73
C GLY A 115 -20.43 2.30 6.72
N TYR A 116 -19.19 2.65 6.35
CA TYR A 116 -17.99 2.53 7.19
C TYR A 116 -17.42 3.90 7.55
N ASN A 117 -16.73 3.97 8.68
CA ASN A 117 -16.25 5.21 9.26
C ASN A 117 -14.83 5.53 8.81
N GLN A 118 -14.65 6.61 8.03
CA GLN A 118 -13.33 7.09 7.61
C GLN A 118 -12.38 7.37 8.79
N ALA A 119 -12.91 7.89 9.90
CA ALA A 119 -12.11 8.19 11.09
C ALA A 119 -11.62 6.94 11.85
N SER A 120 -12.12 5.75 11.49
CA SER A 120 -11.68 4.47 12.06
C SER A 120 -10.56 3.80 11.27
N GLU A 121 -9.93 4.51 10.30
CA GLU A 121 -8.81 4.01 9.51
C GLU A 121 -7.75 3.38 10.41
N SER A 122 -7.46 2.11 10.17
CA SER A 122 -6.48 1.33 10.92
C SER A 122 -5.54 0.62 9.96
N TRP A 123 -4.25 0.73 10.22
CA TRP A 123 -3.17 0.18 9.41
C TRP A 123 -2.48 -1.00 10.11
N ASN A 124 -2.16 -2.03 9.36
CA ASN A 124 -1.36 -3.15 9.82
C ASN A 124 -0.37 -3.57 8.71
N PRO A 125 0.97 -3.40 8.90
CA PRO A 125 1.64 -2.67 9.99
C PRO A 125 1.21 -1.21 10.13
N GLU A 126 1.73 -0.51 11.14
CA GLU A 126 1.50 0.93 11.33
C GLU A 126 1.85 1.72 10.07
N LYS A 127 1.05 2.76 9.76
CA LYS A 127 1.21 3.59 8.56
C LYS A 127 2.65 4.09 8.44
N PRO A 128 3.32 3.89 7.29
CA PRO A 128 4.67 4.36 7.10
C PRO A 128 4.72 5.89 6.96
N GLU A 129 5.84 6.47 7.37
CA GLU A 129 6.15 7.89 7.17
C GLU A 129 7.16 8.04 6.03
N ALA A 130 6.84 8.91 5.05
CA ALA A 130 7.68 9.17 3.89
C ALA A 130 9.07 9.66 4.30
N GLY A 131 10.11 9.11 3.69
CA GLY A 131 11.50 9.46 3.96
C GLY A 131 12.01 9.06 5.35
N ILE A 132 11.18 8.46 6.21
CA ILE A 132 11.51 8.12 7.61
C ILE A 132 11.44 6.61 7.85
N THR A 133 10.31 5.96 7.51
CA THR A 133 10.17 4.51 7.68
C THR A 133 11.14 3.79 6.75
N GLN A 134 12.05 2.99 7.35
CA GLN A 134 13.04 2.23 6.62
C GLN A 134 12.50 0.84 6.27
N PHE A 135 12.76 0.44 5.03
CA PHE A 135 12.39 -0.86 4.49
C PHE A 135 13.65 -1.67 4.15
N THR A 136 13.63 -2.94 4.51
CA THR A 136 14.69 -3.91 4.22
C THR A 136 14.16 -5.18 3.57
N GLU A 137 12.83 -5.31 3.45
CA GLU A 137 12.15 -6.47 2.88
C GLU A 137 10.79 -6.08 2.31
N ASP A 138 10.24 -6.92 1.46
CA ASP A 138 8.89 -6.74 0.92
C ASP A 138 7.87 -6.62 2.05
N THR A 139 7.00 -5.62 1.95
CA THR A 139 6.04 -5.30 3.00
C THR A 139 4.65 -5.12 2.42
N HIS A 140 3.65 -5.69 3.08
CA HIS A 140 2.25 -5.50 2.74
C HIS A 140 1.52 -4.76 3.86
N TYR A 141 0.84 -3.66 3.51
CA TYR A 141 -0.02 -2.91 4.42
C TYR A 141 -1.48 -3.27 4.18
N ALA A 142 -2.13 -3.80 5.22
CA ALA A 142 -3.57 -4.00 5.26
C ALA A 142 -4.23 -2.82 5.99
N ILE A 143 -5.18 -2.15 5.34
CA ILE A 143 -5.90 -1.02 5.89
C ILE A 143 -7.34 -1.44 6.11
N SER A 144 -7.95 -1.07 7.22
CA SER A 144 -9.32 -1.46 7.54
C SER A 144 -10.13 -0.30 8.12
N PHE A 145 -11.44 -0.38 7.92
CA PHE A 145 -12.41 0.58 8.45
C PHE A 145 -13.48 -0.16 9.25
N ALA A 146 -13.85 0.39 10.40
CA ALA A 146 -14.96 -0.10 11.19
C ALA A 146 -16.29 0.39 10.61
N GLU A 147 -17.33 -0.40 10.77
CA GLU A 147 -18.68 -0.01 10.40
C GLU A 147 -19.13 1.22 11.22
N ASN A 148 -19.93 2.08 10.61
CA ASN A 148 -20.55 3.21 11.29
C ASN A 148 -21.41 2.74 12.47
N ALA A 149 -21.61 3.64 13.44
CA ALA A 149 -22.49 3.35 14.57
C ALA A 149 -23.88 2.91 14.10
N ALA A 150 -24.51 2.05 14.89
CA ALA A 150 -25.87 1.59 14.64
C ALA A 150 -26.83 2.78 14.47
N VAL A 151 -27.73 2.66 13.50
CA VAL A 151 -28.78 3.63 13.23
C VAL A 151 -30.06 3.24 13.97
N GLU A 152 -30.83 4.21 14.35
CA GLU A 152 -32.12 4.03 15.00
C GLU A 152 -33.23 3.91 13.95
N ILE A 153 -33.94 2.79 13.95
CA ILE A 153 -35.18 2.61 13.19
C ILE A 153 -36.33 2.69 14.16
N ARG A 154 -37.25 3.63 13.94
CA ARG A 154 -38.41 3.81 14.78
C ARG A 154 -39.66 3.28 14.09
N TYR A 155 -40.44 2.52 14.85
CA TYR A 155 -41.78 2.07 14.48
C TYR A 155 -42.76 2.74 15.42
N VAL A 156 -43.65 3.56 14.89
CA VAL A 156 -44.58 4.36 15.71
C VAL A 156 -45.99 4.20 15.18
N PRO A 157 -47.03 4.18 16.08
CA PRO A 157 -48.39 4.29 15.62
C PRO A 157 -48.67 5.72 15.15
N ASP A 158 -49.69 5.90 14.32
CA ASP A 158 -50.19 7.22 13.91
C ASP A 158 -50.65 8.07 15.10
N ASN A 159 -51.22 7.39 16.09
CA ASN A 159 -51.59 7.97 17.38
C ASN A 159 -51.45 6.89 18.47
N ALA A 160 -50.83 7.24 19.59
CA ALA A 160 -50.63 6.34 20.73
C ALA A 160 -51.92 5.82 21.36
N GLU A 161 -53.02 6.53 21.17
CA GLU A 161 -54.36 6.10 21.64
C GLU A 161 -55.02 5.06 20.71
N HIS A 162 -54.54 4.95 19.45
CA HIS A 162 -55.07 4.01 18.46
C HIS A 162 -54.42 2.64 18.51
N GLY A 163 -53.17 2.58 19.02
CA GLY A 163 -52.43 1.33 19.05
C GLY A 163 -51.00 1.47 19.55
N SER A 164 -50.30 0.38 19.50
CA SER A 164 -48.88 0.30 19.91
C SER A 164 -48.04 -0.50 18.89
N THR A 165 -46.72 -0.35 19.00
CA THR A 165 -45.76 -1.06 18.19
C THR A 165 -44.71 -1.75 19.06
N THR A 166 -44.09 -2.83 18.56
CA THR A 166 -43.00 -3.51 19.24
C THR A 166 -41.64 -3.06 18.67
N ASN A 167 -40.53 -3.38 19.37
CA ASN A 167 -39.14 -3.18 18.93
C ASN A 167 -38.81 -1.73 18.50
N SER A 168 -39.37 -0.74 19.15
CA SER A 168 -39.11 0.69 18.86
C SER A 168 -38.44 1.37 20.06
N PRO A 169 -37.23 1.94 19.92
CA PRO A 169 -36.39 1.95 18.74
C PRO A 169 -35.69 0.59 18.48
N ASP A 170 -35.42 0.31 17.22
CA ASP A 170 -34.60 -0.81 16.77
C ASP A 170 -33.24 -0.27 16.31
N MET A 171 -32.18 -0.64 17.03
CA MET A 171 -30.81 -0.20 16.73
C MET A 171 -30.17 -1.19 15.78
N VAL A 172 -29.84 -0.75 14.57
CA VAL A 172 -29.37 -1.61 13.49
C VAL A 172 -28.04 -1.11 12.95
N SER A 173 -27.03 -2.00 12.89
CA SER A 173 -25.79 -1.70 12.20
C SER A 173 -26.06 -1.44 10.71
N PRO A 174 -25.54 -0.34 10.13
CA PRO A 174 -25.97 0.10 8.80
C PRO A 174 -25.63 -0.85 7.65
N VAL A 175 -24.62 -1.71 7.80
CA VAL A 175 -24.19 -2.68 6.78
C VAL A 175 -24.47 -4.12 7.20
N SER A 176 -24.00 -4.49 8.39
CA SER A 176 -24.06 -5.89 8.87
C SER A 176 -25.35 -6.20 9.66
N GLY A 177 -26.13 -5.19 10.04
CA GLY A 177 -27.28 -5.35 10.88
C GLY A 177 -28.52 -5.92 10.17
N THR A 178 -29.37 -6.56 10.95
CA THR A 178 -30.69 -7.03 10.50
C THR A 178 -31.76 -6.42 11.41
N PRO A 179 -32.67 -5.60 10.86
CA PRO A 179 -33.79 -5.07 11.65
C PRO A 179 -34.66 -6.19 12.24
N LYS A 180 -35.11 -6.00 13.47
CA LYS A 180 -36.07 -6.93 14.12
C LYS A 180 -37.48 -6.80 13.53
N GLY A 181 -37.75 -5.66 12.93
CA GLY A 181 -39.09 -5.31 12.50
C GLY A 181 -40.01 -5.03 13.68
N SER A 182 -41.31 -4.82 13.43
CA SER A 182 -42.28 -4.45 14.44
C SER A 182 -43.65 -5.10 14.20
N ILE A 183 -44.36 -5.33 15.23
CA ILE A 183 -45.77 -5.75 15.22
C ILE A 183 -46.62 -4.57 15.71
N ALA A 184 -47.60 -4.19 14.91
CA ALA A 184 -48.61 -3.21 15.34
C ALA A 184 -49.80 -3.92 16.01
N THR A 185 -50.21 -3.41 17.16
CA THR A 185 -51.37 -3.89 17.89
C THR A 185 -52.37 -2.73 18.06
N ALA A 186 -53.61 -2.91 17.55
CA ALA A 186 -54.65 -1.92 17.65
C ALA A 186 -55.32 -1.93 19.05
N GLU A 187 -55.66 -0.77 19.57
CA GLU A 187 -56.48 -0.63 20.78
C GLU A 187 -57.96 -0.91 20.50
N THR A 188 -58.73 -1.12 21.57
CA THR A 188 -60.17 -1.40 21.48
C THR A 188 -60.89 -0.30 20.70
N GLY A 189 -61.62 -0.69 19.66
CA GLY A 189 -62.36 0.25 18.78
C GLY A 189 -61.57 0.67 17.52
N TYR A 190 -60.34 0.19 17.38
CA TYR A 190 -59.50 0.46 16.22
C TYR A 190 -59.11 -0.85 15.51
N ALA A 191 -58.62 -0.72 14.28
CA ALA A 191 -58.08 -1.82 13.49
C ALA A 191 -56.84 -1.37 12.73
N PHE A 192 -55.88 -2.27 12.57
CA PHE A 192 -54.67 -2.01 11.79
C PHE A 192 -55.03 -1.76 10.32
N LYS A 193 -54.45 -0.75 9.69
CA LYS A 193 -54.64 -0.41 8.26
C LYS A 193 -53.43 -0.81 7.44
N ASN A 194 -52.29 -0.21 7.71
CA ASN A 194 -51.07 -0.39 6.93
C ASN A 194 -49.86 0.20 7.68
N TRP A 195 -48.68 -0.11 7.18
CA TRP A 195 -47.42 0.60 7.47
C TRP A 195 -47.17 1.65 6.40
N THR A 196 -46.70 2.82 6.80
CA THR A 196 -46.17 3.86 5.91
C THR A 196 -44.72 4.13 6.25
N LYS A 197 -43.95 4.59 5.26
CA LYS A 197 -42.59 5.08 5.42
C LYS A 197 -42.57 6.54 4.97
N ASP A 198 -41.97 7.41 5.78
CA ASP A 198 -41.77 8.84 5.46
C ASP A 198 -40.72 8.99 4.34
#